data_1638fe63dd57deae491e21850f4eb60a
#
_entry.id   1638fe63dd57deae491e21850f4eb60a
#
_cell.length_a   1.000
_cell.length_b   1.000
_cell.length_c   1.000
_cell.angle_alpha   90.00
_cell.angle_beta   90.00
_cell.angle_gamma   90.00
#
_symmetry.space_group_name_H-M   'P 1'
#
loop_
_entity.id
_entity.type
_entity.pdbx_description
1 polymer ?
#
loop_
_entity_poly.entity_id
_entity_poly.type
_entity_poly.pdbx_seq_one_letter_code
_entity_poly.pdbx_strand_id
1 'polypeptide(L)'
;MVEFFSETFPKIKPGAIPSLGWQKSDLIAWMEAETGNLGRAALSVFSQLNQSQISPILLLAERDPVRFLAGFLAAVAADCPLFLGNPNWIDREWQSAIQQIQPDRIWHQGQDFPGKACQTPRDTIPSGIMIPTGGSSGQLRFAIHTWETLMASVAGFTEYFQLHAVNSCCVLPLFHVSGLMQFLRSFTTGGTFINVSYSQTIVEQTASKINPKEFFISLVPTQLNRLLATPESADYLARFQTVLLGGAPAWPELLERARQCQISLSPTYGMTETASQIVTLKPEEFLAGNQSCGRLLPHAKITITNAEGEVLEAGKTGMITIQADSLAKGYYPGENLAFTLNRFQSDDLGFMDEAGYLTVVGRHSDKIISGGENIYPAEVEAAILGTGLVEDVCAIALPDPDWGQVVTAVYVPKGGVESEAIASLLTQTLSPFKRPKYWVQIDSLPRNNRGKISRRLVEEMVLIQLKPRLTP
;
A
#
# COMPACT_ATOMS: atom_id res chain seq x y z
N MET A 1 27.77 6.12 14.42
CA MET A 1 27.05 7.39 14.33
C MET A 1 26.88 7.68 12.85
N VAL A 2 25.73 7.32 12.30
CA VAL A 2 25.40 7.62 10.90
C VAL A 2 24.38 8.74 10.96
N GLU A 3 24.80 9.93 10.63
CA GLU A 3 23.90 11.04 10.38
C GLU A 3 23.05 10.69 9.15
N PHE A 4 21.84 10.23 9.37
CA PHE A 4 20.85 10.05 8.31
C PHE A 4 20.34 11.44 7.92
N PHE A 5 20.79 11.89 6.77
CA PHE A 5 20.34 13.09 6.10
C PHE A 5 18.83 13.01 5.84
N SER A 6 18.08 13.79 6.56
CA SER A 6 16.75 14.20 6.16
C SER A 6 16.93 15.34 5.16
N GLU A 7 17.20 15.03 3.91
CA GLU A 7 17.22 16.05 2.88
C GLU A 7 15.79 16.50 2.61
N THR A 8 15.55 17.80 2.86
CA THR A 8 14.37 18.48 2.34
C THR A 8 14.61 18.65 0.85
N PHE A 9 13.83 17.98 0.00
CA PHE A 9 13.97 18.18 -1.44
C PHE A 9 13.63 19.61 -1.80
N PRO A 10 14.38 20.26 -2.71
CA PRO A 10 14.17 21.63 -3.07
C PRO A 10 12.76 21.85 -3.59
N LYS A 11 12.14 22.96 -3.19
CA LYS A 11 10.89 23.42 -3.78
C LYS A 11 11.16 23.70 -5.25
N ILE A 12 10.47 23.01 -6.14
CA ILE A 12 10.50 23.34 -7.55
C ILE A 12 9.84 24.72 -7.68
N LYS A 13 10.57 25.70 -8.25
CA LYS A 13 10.08 27.08 -8.34
C LYS A 13 8.83 27.14 -9.20
N PRO A 14 7.73 27.76 -8.72
CA PRO A 14 6.57 28.03 -9.56
C PRO A 14 7.02 28.87 -10.77
N GLY A 15 6.73 28.44 -11.96
CA GLY A 15 7.08 29.13 -13.21
C GLY A 15 7.83 28.28 -14.24
N ALA A 16 8.45 27.17 -13.82
CA ALA A 16 9.09 26.23 -14.75
C ALA A 16 8.27 24.95 -15.03
N ILE A 17 7.03 24.87 -14.49
CA ILE A 17 6.22 23.66 -14.50
C ILE A 17 4.83 23.96 -15.05
N PRO A 18 4.36 23.24 -16.10
CA PRO A 18 2.96 23.25 -16.49
C PRO A 18 2.09 22.78 -15.31
N SER A 19 1.03 23.48 -15.03
CA SER A 19 0.18 23.28 -13.85
C SER A 19 -0.61 21.95 -13.81
N LEU A 20 -0.54 21.12 -14.84
CA LEU A 20 -1.09 19.74 -14.90
C LEU A 20 -0.57 19.06 -16.18
N GLY A 21 0.03 17.88 -16.02
CA GLY A 21 0.39 17.04 -17.17
C GLY A 21 1.87 16.97 -17.50
N TRP A 22 2.73 16.72 -16.50
CA TRP A 22 4.15 16.43 -16.72
C TRP A 22 4.32 15.33 -17.75
N GLN A 23 5.05 15.65 -18.83
CA GLN A 23 5.49 14.70 -19.81
C GLN A 23 6.92 14.21 -19.47
N LYS A 24 7.35 13.12 -20.07
CA LYS A 24 8.73 12.63 -19.87
C LYS A 24 9.79 13.67 -20.29
N SER A 25 9.50 14.48 -21.31
CA SER A 25 10.34 15.61 -21.71
C SER A 25 10.56 16.65 -20.62
N ASP A 26 9.57 16.86 -19.76
CA ASP A 26 9.67 17.81 -18.67
C ASP A 26 10.64 17.31 -17.58
N LEU A 27 10.74 15.98 -17.40
CA LEU A 27 11.73 15.37 -16.51
C LEU A 27 13.16 15.66 -16.97
N ILE A 28 13.43 15.57 -18.29
CA ILE A 28 14.75 15.85 -18.84
C ILE A 28 15.10 17.33 -18.63
N ALA A 29 14.18 18.23 -18.99
CA ALA A 29 14.37 19.67 -18.80
C ALA A 29 14.59 20.04 -17.33
N TRP A 30 13.86 19.38 -16.41
CA TRP A 30 14.06 19.57 -14.98
C TRP A 30 15.43 19.09 -14.52
N MET A 31 15.89 17.90 -14.93
CA MET A 31 17.20 17.37 -14.57
C MET A 31 18.35 18.27 -15.05
N GLU A 32 18.20 18.87 -16.23
CA GLU A 32 19.19 19.82 -16.79
C GLU A 32 19.23 21.16 -16.06
N ALA A 33 18.07 21.63 -15.57
CA ALA A 33 17.94 22.90 -14.87
C ALA A 33 18.24 22.82 -13.36
N GLU A 34 18.11 21.63 -12.76
CA GLU A 34 18.18 21.45 -11.32
C GLU A 34 19.64 21.30 -10.84
N THR A 35 20.02 22.14 -9.89
CA THR A 35 21.38 22.17 -9.32
C THR A 35 21.51 21.41 -8.00
N GLY A 36 20.42 20.91 -7.46
CA GLY A 36 20.38 20.13 -6.21
C GLY A 36 20.95 18.72 -6.38
N ASN A 37 21.09 18.02 -5.24
CA ASN A 37 21.68 16.67 -5.24
C ASN A 37 20.86 15.67 -6.06
N LEU A 38 19.53 15.73 -5.98
CA LEU A 38 18.64 14.83 -6.71
C LEU A 38 18.74 15.06 -8.23
N GLY A 39 18.66 16.32 -8.70
CA GLY A 39 18.73 16.64 -10.13
C GLY A 39 20.06 16.22 -10.75
N ARG A 40 21.19 16.57 -10.10
CA ARG A 40 22.53 16.17 -10.57
C ARG A 40 22.71 14.64 -10.61
N ALA A 41 22.22 13.95 -9.57
CA ALA A 41 22.29 12.48 -9.55
C ALA A 41 21.42 11.87 -10.65
N ALA A 42 20.20 12.36 -10.86
CA ALA A 42 19.30 11.89 -11.90
C ALA A 42 19.86 12.16 -13.30
N LEU A 43 20.43 13.34 -13.57
CA LEU A 43 21.05 13.70 -14.85
C LEU A 43 22.27 12.81 -15.14
N SER A 44 23.11 12.55 -14.15
CA SER A 44 24.26 11.65 -14.29
C SER A 44 23.83 10.23 -14.69
N VAL A 45 22.81 9.69 -14.03
CA VAL A 45 22.26 8.36 -14.34
C VAL A 45 21.59 8.35 -15.72
N PHE A 46 20.79 9.36 -16.04
CA PHE A 46 20.14 9.51 -17.35
C PHE A 46 21.16 9.53 -18.49
N SER A 47 22.24 10.31 -18.34
CA SER A 47 23.31 10.39 -19.34
C SER A 47 23.97 9.03 -19.59
N GLN A 48 24.14 8.20 -18.55
CA GLN A 48 24.68 6.84 -18.71
C GLN A 48 23.70 5.90 -19.43
N LEU A 49 22.39 6.00 -19.12
CA LEU A 49 21.37 5.18 -19.77
C LEU A 49 21.23 5.52 -21.25
N ASN A 50 21.31 6.79 -21.60
CA ASN A 50 21.11 7.27 -22.96
C ASN A 50 22.28 6.97 -23.91
N GLN A 51 23.45 6.51 -23.39
CA GLN A 51 24.56 6.04 -24.20
C GLN A 51 24.33 4.64 -24.78
N SER A 52 23.35 3.90 -24.28
CA SER A 52 23.03 2.56 -24.75
C SER A 52 22.16 2.63 -26.01
N GLN A 53 22.51 1.86 -27.06
CA GLN A 53 21.66 1.76 -28.28
C GLN A 53 20.29 1.13 -28.01
N ILE A 54 20.16 0.34 -26.94
CA ILE A 54 18.96 -0.34 -26.51
C ILE A 54 18.73 -0.01 -25.05
N SER A 55 17.53 0.44 -24.70
CA SER A 55 17.16 0.73 -23.31
C SER A 55 17.31 -0.51 -22.41
N PRO A 56 18.13 -0.45 -21.35
CA PRO A 56 18.36 -1.60 -20.50
C PRO A 56 17.14 -1.87 -19.59
N ILE A 57 16.93 -3.15 -19.27
CA ILE A 57 15.97 -3.58 -18.24
C ILE A 57 16.61 -3.33 -16.88
N LEU A 58 15.96 -2.52 -16.06
CA LEU A 58 16.50 -2.08 -14.78
C LEU A 58 15.75 -2.71 -13.59
N LEU A 59 16.52 -3.20 -12.61
CA LEU A 59 16.00 -3.53 -11.27
C LEU A 59 16.56 -2.51 -10.28
N LEU A 60 15.69 -1.65 -9.77
CA LEU A 60 16.03 -0.58 -8.83
C LEU A 60 15.60 -0.98 -7.42
N ALA A 61 16.56 -1.25 -6.54
CA ALA A 61 16.35 -1.69 -5.17
C ALA A 61 17.26 -0.94 -4.18
N GLU A 62 17.25 0.37 -4.25
CA GLU A 62 18.06 1.25 -3.42
C GLU A 62 17.41 1.56 -2.08
N ARG A 63 18.22 1.63 -1.02
CA ARG A 63 17.79 2.05 0.33
C ARG A 63 17.84 3.57 0.49
N ASP A 64 18.86 4.19 -0.11
CA ASP A 64 19.01 5.64 -0.07
C ASP A 64 17.92 6.32 -0.89
N PRO A 65 17.13 7.22 -0.31
CA PRO A 65 16.00 7.84 -1.00
C PRO A 65 16.43 8.68 -2.22
N VAL A 66 17.57 9.38 -2.13
CA VAL A 66 18.05 10.24 -3.23
C VAL A 66 18.44 9.37 -4.40
N ARG A 67 19.21 8.29 -4.17
CA ARG A 67 19.62 7.34 -5.22
C ARG A 67 18.43 6.63 -5.83
N PHE A 68 17.47 6.21 -5.00
CA PHE A 68 16.22 5.58 -5.49
C PHE A 68 15.48 6.54 -6.42
N LEU A 69 15.24 7.76 -5.98
CA LEU A 69 14.47 8.74 -6.75
C LEU A 69 15.23 9.22 -8.00
N ALA A 70 16.56 9.40 -7.91
CA ALA A 70 17.40 9.71 -9.07
C ALA A 70 17.34 8.60 -10.12
N GLY A 71 17.50 7.34 -9.70
CA GLY A 71 17.39 6.18 -10.58
C GLY A 71 16.00 6.05 -11.20
N PHE A 72 14.95 6.25 -10.41
CA PHE A 72 13.56 6.23 -10.88
C PHE A 72 13.31 7.28 -11.98
N LEU A 73 13.62 8.54 -11.69
CA LEU A 73 13.42 9.66 -12.64
C LEU A 73 14.23 9.48 -13.93
N ALA A 74 15.49 9.07 -13.80
CA ALA A 74 16.37 8.84 -14.96
C ALA A 74 15.86 7.67 -15.84
N ALA A 75 15.43 6.56 -15.22
CA ALA A 75 14.92 5.40 -15.93
C ALA A 75 13.61 5.73 -16.68
N VAL A 76 12.70 6.47 -16.04
CA VAL A 76 11.45 6.92 -16.68
C VAL A 76 11.74 7.86 -17.85
N ALA A 77 12.65 8.82 -17.69
CA ALA A 77 13.03 9.75 -18.75
C ALA A 77 13.70 9.04 -19.94
N ALA A 78 14.49 7.97 -19.68
CA ALA A 78 15.17 7.17 -20.70
C ALA A 78 14.30 6.05 -21.30
N ASP A 79 13.02 5.98 -20.96
CA ASP A 79 12.10 4.90 -21.40
C ASP A 79 12.60 3.48 -21.13
N CYS A 80 13.30 3.28 -20.01
CA CYS A 80 13.78 1.98 -19.62
C CYS A 80 12.67 1.15 -18.96
N PRO A 81 12.51 -0.15 -19.27
CA PRO A 81 11.71 -1.06 -18.45
C PRO A 81 12.26 -1.07 -17.02
N LEU A 82 11.48 -0.53 -16.07
CA LEU A 82 11.93 -0.30 -14.71
C LEU A 82 11.17 -1.18 -13.72
N PHE A 83 11.87 -2.09 -13.06
CA PHE A 83 11.34 -2.89 -11.97
C PHE A 83 11.77 -2.30 -10.63
N LEU A 84 10.79 -1.99 -9.76
CA LEU A 84 11.06 -1.56 -8.40
C LEU A 84 11.25 -2.78 -7.51
N GLY A 85 12.38 -2.86 -6.83
CA GLY A 85 12.74 -3.95 -5.94
C GLY A 85 12.74 -3.55 -4.48
N ASN A 86 12.47 -4.50 -3.59
CA ASN A 86 12.65 -4.29 -2.15
C ASN A 86 14.11 -4.53 -1.77
N PRO A 87 14.85 -3.52 -1.28
CA PRO A 87 16.25 -3.68 -0.90
C PRO A 87 16.47 -4.63 0.29
N ASN A 88 15.39 -5.05 0.96
CA ASN A 88 15.43 -5.97 2.08
C ASN A 88 14.99 -7.39 1.73
N TRP A 89 14.86 -7.72 0.44
CA TRP A 89 14.61 -9.11 0.04
C TRP A 89 15.69 -10.03 0.59
N ILE A 90 15.29 -11.20 1.05
CA ILE A 90 16.22 -12.28 1.41
C ILE A 90 16.79 -12.93 0.12
N ASP A 91 17.86 -13.68 0.23
CA ASP A 91 18.56 -14.28 -0.91
C ASP A 91 17.64 -15.05 -1.86
N ARG A 92 16.69 -15.82 -1.35
CA ARG A 92 15.72 -16.57 -2.14
C ARG A 92 14.82 -15.64 -2.96
N GLU A 93 14.41 -14.53 -2.41
CA GLU A 93 13.55 -13.55 -3.09
C GLU A 93 14.35 -12.79 -4.17
N TRP A 94 15.59 -12.43 -3.85
CA TRP A 94 16.52 -11.85 -4.81
C TRP A 94 16.74 -12.80 -6.00
N GLN A 95 17.04 -14.08 -5.74
CA GLN A 95 17.22 -15.09 -6.78
C GLN A 95 15.97 -15.23 -7.65
N SER A 96 14.79 -15.30 -7.03
CA SER A 96 13.52 -15.38 -7.74
C SER A 96 13.28 -14.14 -8.62
N ALA A 97 13.52 -12.93 -8.08
CA ALA A 97 13.35 -11.69 -8.82
C ALA A 97 14.31 -11.63 -10.02
N ILE A 98 15.60 -11.92 -9.82
CA ILE A 98 16.63 -11.90 -10.89
C ILE A 98 16.30 -12.95 -11.95
N GLN A 99 15.89 -14.16 -11.57
CA GLN A 99 15.52 -15.20 -12.51
C GLN A 99 14.29 -14.83 -13.36
N GLN A 100 13.30 -14.18 -12.73
CA GLN A 100 12.05 -13.79 -13.37
C GLN A 100 12.21 -12.57 -14.28
N ILE A 101 12.92 -11.54 -13.81
CA ILE A 101 13.08 -10.25 -14.51
C ILE A 101 14.18 -10.32 -15.56
N GLN A 102 15.27 -11.03 -15.27
CA GLN A 102 16.51 -11.07 -16.06
C GLN A 102 17.00 -9.64 -16.39
N PRO A 103 17.23 -8.78 -15.37
CA PRO A 103 17.59 -7.39 -15.59
C PRO A 103 18.96 -7.29 -16.26
N ASP A 104 19.15 -6.28 -17.13
CA ASP A 104 20.48 -5.93 -17.67
C ASP A 104 21.35 -5.24 -16.63
N ARG A 105 20.71 -4.47 -15.73
CA ARG A 105 21.38 -3.73 -14.65
C ARG A 105 20.60 -3.81 -13.36
N ILE A 106 21.30 -3.92 -12.25
CA ILE A 106 20.73 -3.95 -10.89
C ILE A 106 21.36 -2.81 -10.09
N TRP A 107 20.53 -1.86 -9.66
CA TRP A 107 20.98 -0.79 -8.77
C TRP A 107 20.60 -1.13 -7.33
N HIS A 108 21.64 -1.39 -6.54
CA HIS A 108 21.48 -1.79 -5.14
C HIS A 108 22.66 -1.30 -4.29
N GLN A 109 22.40 -0.76 -3.11
CA GLN A 109 23.40 -0.27 -2.13
C GLN A 109 24.43 0.70 -2.73
N GLY A 110 23.98 1.57 -3.63
CA GLY A 110 24.83 2.55 -4.30
C GLY A 110 25.76 1.99 -5.34
N GLN A 111 25.57 0.75 -5.75
CA GLN A 111 26.35 0.07 -6.78
C GLN A 111 25.46 -0.30 -7.97
N ASP A 112 26.07 -0.35 -9.12
CA ASP A 112 25.48 -0.79 -10.37
C ASP A 112 26.11 -2.14 -10.76
N PHE A 113 25.32 -3.18 -10.60
CA PHE A 113 25.76 -4.53 -10.95
C PHE A 113 25.27 -4.89 -12.34
N PRO A 114 26.14 -5.46 -13.20
CA PRO A 114 25.70 -6.03 -14.45
C PRO A 114 24.75 -7.21 -14.16
N GLY A 115 23.60 -7.22 -14.83
CA GLY A 115 22.71 -8.36 -14.84
C GLY A 115 23.25 -9.52 -15.67
N LYS A 116 22.58 -10.64 -15.66
CA LYS A 116 22.82 -11.70 -16.62
C LYS A 116 22.24 -11.30 -17.96
N ALA A 117 22.95 -11.57 -19.07
CA ALA A 117 22.41 -11.33 -20.40
C ALA A 117 20.99 -11.93 -20.52
N CYS A 118 20.04 -11.07 -20.86
CA CYS A 118 18.62 -11.45 -20.96
C CYS A 118 18.45 -12.53 -22.03
N GLN A 119 17.96 -13.70 -21.65
CA GLN A 119 17.63 -14.81 -22.56
C GLN A 119 16.17 -14.71 -23.04
N THR A 120 15.36 -13.92 -22.38
CA THR A 120 13.96 -13.66 -22.73
C THR A 120 13.92 -12.70 -23.93
N PRO A 121 13.10 -12.96 -24.95
CA PRO A 121 12.90 -12.01 -26.02
C PRO A 121 12.47 -10.66 -25.45
N ARG A 122 13.21 -9.58 -25.77
CA ARG A 122 12.95 -8.23 -25.21
C ARG A 122 11.55 -7.73 -25.50
N ASP A 123 10.98 -8.14 -26.62
CA ASP A 123 9.60 -7.80 -27.03
C ASP A 123 8.52 -8.33 -26.06
N THR A 124 8.89 -9.28 -25.18
CA THR A 124 7.97 -9.81 -24.15
C THR A 124 8.00 -9.04 -22.85
N ILE A 125 8.98 -8.14 -22.67
CA ILE A 125 9.09 -7.31 -21.47
C ILE A 125 8.39 -5.98 -21.72
N PRO A 126 7.34 -5.66 -20.96
CA PRO A 126 6.60 -4.43 -21.19
C PRO A 126 7.48 -3.21 -20.89
N SER A 127 7.38 -2.17 -21.72
CA SER A 127 7.88 -0.85 -21.36
C SER A 127 7.03 -0.29 -20.22
N GLY A 128 7.68 0.35 -19.23
CA GLY A 128 6.97 1.00 -18.15
C GLY A 128 7.62 0.81 -16.78
N ILE A 129 6.82 1.04 -15.76
CA ILE A 129 7.22 1.04 -14.35
C ILE A 129 6.54 -0.16 -13.67
N MET A 130 7.29 -1.19 -13.36
CA MET A 130 6.82 -2.42 -12.75
C MET A 130 6.91 -2.31 -11.24
N ILE A 131 5.77 -2.07 -10.60
CA ILE A 131 5.66 -1.91 -9.15
C ILE A 131 5.28 -3.26 -8.52
N PRO A 132 6.05 -3.80 -7.54
CA PRO A 132 5.79 -5.11 -6.99
C PRO A 132 4.42 -5.16 -6.30
N THR A 133 3.64 -6.21 -6.53
CA THR A 133 2.39 -6.49 -5.83
C THR A 133 2.53 -7.69 -4.90
N GLY A 134 1.70 -7.77 -3.84
CA GLY A 134 1.61 -8.97 -3.00
C GLY A 134 0.61 -9.94 -3.58
N GLY A 135 1.07 -10.95 -4.29
CA GLY A 135 0.21 -12.05 -4.68
C GLY A 135 -0.10 -12.96 -3.48
N SER A 136 -1.35 -13.42 -3.33
CA SER A 136 -1.73 -14.48 -2.40
C SER A 136 -1.05 -15.82 -2.75
N SER A 137 -0.60 -15.98 -4.01
CA SER A 137 0.10 -17.16 -4.52
C SER A 137 1.55 -17.32 -4.06
N GLY A 138 2.13 -16.35 -3.36
CA GLY A 138 3.54 -16.36 -2.95
C GLY A 138 4.54 -16.14 -4.08
N GLN A 139 4.09 -15.96 -5.32
CA GLN A 139 4.93 -15.57 -6.44
C GLN A 139 5.05 -14.04 -6.54
N LEU A 140 6.25 -13.58 -6.87
CA LEU A 140 6.49 -12.16 -7.10
C LEU A 140 5.77 -11.74 -8.39
N ARG A 141 4.92 -10.72 -8.29
CA ARG A 141 4.23 -10.10 -9.42
C ARG A 141 4.44 -8.60 -9.39
N PHE A 142 4.39 -7.98 -10.55
CA PHE A 142 4.50 -6.53 -10.70
C PHE A 142 3.29 -6.00 -11.46
N ALA A 143 2.66 -4.95 -10.94
CA ALA A 143 1.70 -4.17 -11.70
C ALA A 143 2.46 -3.27 -12.69
N ILE A 144 2.04 -3.27 -13.94
CA ILE A 144 2.69 -2.52 -15.02
C ILE A 144 2.04 -1.15 -15.09
N HIS A 145 2.75 -0.12 -14.68
CA HIS A 145 2.33 1.26 -14.80
C HIS A 145 3.08 1.99 -15.91
N THR A 146 2.50 3.07 -16.40
CA THR A 146 3.17 4.06 -17.25
C THR A 146 3.24 5.39 -16.50
N TRP A 147 4.03 6.33 -17.01
CA TRP A 147 4.06 7.68 -16.44
C TRP A 147 2.66 8.29 -16.39
N GLU A 148 1.86 8.11 -17.44
CA GLU A 148 0.51 8.64 -17.57
C GLU A 148 -0.44 8.06 -16.52
N THR A 149 -0.37 6.76 -16.22
CA THR A 149 -1.21 6.15 -15.19
C THR A 149 -0.87 6.66 -13.79
N LEU A 150 0.42 6.93 -13.51
CA LEU A 150 0.83 7.54 -12.24
C LEU A 150 0.38 9.00 -12.17
N MET A 151 0.52 9.76 -13.26
CA MET A 151 0.08 11.16 -13.30
C MET A 151 -1.45 11.30 -13.21
N ALA A 152 -2.22 10.38 -13.76
CA ALA A 152 -3.67 10.35 -13.58
C ALA A 152 -4.07 10.23 -12.09
N SER A 153 -3.34 9.40 -11.32
CA SER A 153 -3.54 9.31 -9.87
C SER A 153 -3.16 10.61 -9.13
N VAL A 154 -2.10 11.30 -9.58
CA VAL A 154 -1.73 12.61 -9.02
C VAL A 154 -2.82 13.63 -9.30
N ALA A 155 -3.29 13.72 -10.56
CA ALA A 155 -4.34 14.65 -10.96
C ALA A 155 -5.64 14.44 -10.16
N GLY A 156 -6.09 13.18 -10.05
CA GLY A 156 -7.30 12.86 -9.28
C GLY A 156 -7.16 13.20 -7.79
N PHE A 157 -5.98 13.04 -7.21
CA PHE A 157 -5.71 13.43 -5.83
C PHE A 157 -5.77 14.94 -5.64
N THR A 158 -5.07 15.71 -6.49
CA THR A 158 -5.01 17.17 -6.39
C THR A 158 -6.37 17.81 -6.63
N GLU A 159 -7.13 17.32 -7.59
CA GLU A 159 -8.51 17.76 -7.85
C GLU A 159 -9.43 17.47 -6.67
N TYR A 160 -9.38 16.24 -6.11
CA TYR A 160 -10.22 15.85 -4.97
C TYR A 160 -10.01 16.72 -3.74
N PHE A 161 -8.74 17.02 -3.41
CA PHE A 161 -8.39 17.87 -2.28
C PHE A 161 -8.31 19.35 -2.62
N GLN A 162 -8.54 19.73 -3.89
CA GLN A 162 -8.48 21.12 -4.40
C GLN A 162 -7.13 21.79 -4.10
N LEU A 163 -6.03 21.10 -4.45
CA LEU A 163 -4.67 21.52 -4.14
C LEU A 163 -3.91 21.95 -5.39
N HIS A 164 -3.14 23.05 -5.27
CA HIS A 164 -2.17 23.48 -6.28
C HIS A 164 -0.80 22.84 -6.06
N ALA A 165 -0.41 22.64 -4.80
CA ALA A 165 0.82 22.00 -4.40
C ALA A 165 0.57 21.03 -3.25
N VAL A 166 1.28 19.88 -3.24
CA VAL A 166 1.14 18.85 -2.22
C VAL A 166 2.45 18.70 -1.47
N ASN A 167 2.43 18.98 -0.17
CA ASN A 167 3.58 18.69 0.70
C ASN A 167 3.37 17.32 1.35
N SER A 168 4.38 16.46 1.31
CA SER A 168 4.29 15.10 1.86
C SER A 168 5.41 14.79 2.84
N CYS A 169 5.03 14.28 4.02
CA CYS A 169 5.92 13.65 4.98
C CYS A 169 5.80 12.12 4.81
N CYS A 170 6.75 11.52 4.12
CA CYS A 170 6.70 10.11 3.74
C CYS A 170 7.47 9.25 4.74
N VAL A 171 6.77 8.30 5.35
CA VAL A 171 7.33 7.27 6.25
C VAL A 171 7.19 5.85 5.66
N LEU A 172 6.72 5.76 4.42
CA LEU A 172 6.49 4.51 3.72
C LEU A 172 7.60 4.24 2.69
N PRO A 173 7.90 2.97 2.39
CA PRO A 173 8.96 2.63 1.45
C PRO A 173 8.69 3.16 0.05
N LEU A 174 9.70 3.78 -0.58
CA LEU A 174 9.59 4.38 -1.91
C LEU A 174 9.40 3.35 -3.04
N PHE A 175 9.87 2.12 -2.84
CA PHE A 175 9.67 1.02 -3.81
C PHE A 175 8.24 0.46 -3.79
N HIS A 176 7.38 0.90 -2.87
CA HIS A 176 5.94 0.66 -2.88
C HIS A 176 5.18 1.85 -3.43
N VAL A 177 4.05 1.56 -4.09
CA VAL A 177 3.16 2.60 -4.63
C VAL A 177 2.78 3.66 -3.60
N SER A 178 2.62 3.28 -2.34
CA SER A 178 2.23 4.20 -1.26
C SER A 178 3.31 5.22 -0.90
N GLY A 179 4.59 4.88 -1.00
CA GLY A 179 5.70 5.82 -0.82
C GLY A 179 5.99 6.61 -2.09
N LEU A 180 6.07 5.91 -3.24
CA LEU A 180 6.35 6.53 -4.53
C LEU A 180 5.35 7.64 -4.87
N MET A 181 4.05 7.39 -4.70
CA MET A 181 3.02 8.37 -5.05
C MET A 181 3.02 9.61 -4.15
N GLN A 182 3.50 9.53 -2.91
CA GLN A 182 3.72 10.71 -2.09
C GLN A 182 4.83 11.59 -2.68
N PHE A 183 5.92 10.97 -3.14
CA PHE A 183 6.96 11.72 -3.85
C PHE A 183 6.42 12.35 -5.13
N LEU A 184 5.75 11.59 -5.98
CA LEU A 184 5.25 12.09 -7.26
C LEU A 184 4.25 13.24 -7.09
N ARG A 185 3.35 13.16 -6.12
CA ARG A 185 2.44 14.25 -5.79
C ARG A 185 3.18 15.52 -5.44
N SER A 186 4.17 15.44 -4.54
CA SER A 186 4.94 16.63 -4.15
C SER A 186 5.82 17.13 -5.30
N PHE A 187 6.52 16.23 -5.98
CA PHE A 187 7.46 16.55 -7.04
C PHE A 187 6.76 17.26 -8.21
N THR A 188 5.67 16.70 -8.72
CA THR A 188 5.01 17.20 -9.93
C THR A 188 4.08 18.39 -9.68
N THR A 189 3.75 18.69 -8.41
CA THR A 189 2.95 19.87 -8.05
C THR A 189 3.78 21.02 -7.48
N GLY A 190 5.12 20.87 -7.43
CA GLY A 190 6.01 21.89 -6.86
C GLY A 190 5.92 22.02 -5.35
N GLY A 191 5.40 21.02 -4.66
CA GLY A 191 5.37 20.93 -3.21
C GLY A 191 6.69 20.46 -2.60
N THR A 192 6.69 20.29 -1.28
CA THR A 192 7.82 19.81 -0.50
C THR A 192 7.65 18.34 -0.18
N PHE A 193 8.68 17.54 -0.46
CA PHE A 193 8.73 16.14 -0.08
C PHE A 193 9.78 15.92 1.02
N ILE A 194 9.41 15.23 2.10
CA ILE A 194 10.31 14.80 3.15
C ILE A 194 10.16 13.30 3.33
N ASN A 195 11.29 12.58 3.24
CA ASN A 195 11.34 11.17 3.55
C ASN A 195 12.02 10.96 4.90
N VAL A 196 11.32 10.32 5.83
CA VAL A 196 11.82 10.01 7.17
C VAL A 196 11.61 8.54 7.49
N SER A 197 12.51 7.96 8.28
CA SER A 197 12.31 6.61 8.76
C SER A 197 11.14 6.56 9.74
N TYR A 198 10.23 5.61 9.55
CA TYR A 198 9.19 5.36 10.53
C TYR A 198 9.83 4.90 11.86
N SER A 199 9.64 5.70 12.89
CA SER A 199 10.07 5.38 14.25
C SER A 199 9.14 6.07 15.25
N GLN A 200 9.21 5.71 16.52
CA GLN A 200 8.51 6.43 17.59
C GLN A 200 8.99 7.88 17.73
N THR A 201 10.17 8.20 17.19
CA THR A 201 10.79 9.53 17.21
C THR A 201 10.44 10.39 15.98
N ILE A 202 9.35 10.06 15.26
CA ILE A 202 8.93 10.85 14.07
C ILE A 202 8.73 12.34 14.44
N VAL A 203 8.25 12.61 15.63
CA VAL A 203 8.07 13.98 16.17
C VAL A 203 9.41 14.69 16.20
N GLU A 204 10.44 14.09 16.80
CA GLU A 204 11.79 14.66 16.93
C GLU A 204 12.44 14.86 15.55
N GLN A 205 12.22 13.93 14.61
CA GLN A 205 12.80 13.99 13.27
C GLN A 205 12.21 15.11 12.41
N THR A 206 10.97 15.48 12.64
CA THR A 206 10.22 16.36 11.73
C THR A 206 9.81 17.68 12.36
N ALA A 207 9.67 17.79 13.69
CA ALA A 207 9.12 18.98 14.38
C ALA A 207 9.87 20.28 14.05
N SER A 208 11.20 20.22 13.85
CA SER A 208 12.01 21.40 13.48
C SER A 208 12.11 21.67 11.98
N LYS A 209 11.58 20.77 11.13
CA LYS A 209 11.78 20.80 9.68
C LYS A 209 10.54 21.20 8.90
N ILE A 210 9.37 20.90 9.45
CA ILE A 210 8.09 21.15 8.79
C ILE A 210 7.10 21.86 9.69
N ASN A 211 6.16 22.56 9.06
CA ASN A 211 4.89 22.92 9.67
C ASN A 211 3.87 21.81 9.32
N PRO A 212 3.48 20.91 10.25
CA PRO A 212 2.61 19.80 9.93
C PRO A 212 1.27 20.21 9.30
N LYS A 213 0.77 21.43 9.60
CA LYS A 213 -0.48 21.96 9.05
C LYS A 213 -0.49 22.11 7.53
N GLU A 214 0.68 22.06 6.90
CA GLU A 214 0.86 22.16 5.46
C GLU A 214 1.17 20.81 4.80
N PHE A 215 1.27 19.72 5.59
CA PHE A 215 1.73 18.43 5.12
C PHE A 215 0.69 17.33 5.22
N PHE A 216 0.69 16.47 4.22
CA PHE A 216 0.08 15.14 4.28
C PHE A 216 1.08 14.14 4.86
N ILE A 217 0.58 13.19 5.63
CA ILE A 217 1.33 11.99 6.04
C ILE A 217 0.49 10.75 5.74
N SER A 218 1.11 9.69 5.22
CA SER A 218 0.41 8.41 4.95
C SER A 218 0.87 7.34 5.91
N LEU A 219 -0.08 6.67 6.55
CA LEU A 219 0.15 5.62 7.53
C LEU A 219 -0.63 4.35 7.19
N VAL A 220 -0.14 3.23 7.67
CA VAL A 220 -0.93 2.00 7.79
C VAL A 220 -1.54 1.89 9.21
N PRO A 221 -2.64 1.11 9.43
CA PRO A 221 -3.32 1.06 10.72
C PRO A 221 -2.41 0.72 11.91
N THR A 222 -1.46 -0.19 11.74
CA THR A 222 -0.49 -0.54 12.78
C THR A 222 0.45 0.60 13.16
N GLN A 223 0.81 1.45 12.20
CA GLN A 223 1.61 2.65 12.46
C GLN A 223 0.79 3.69 13.21
N LEU A 224 -0.43 3.95 12.78
CA LEU A 224 -1.35 4.85 13.47
C LEU A 224 -1.57 4.39 14.91
N ASN A 225 -1.86 3.09 15.14
CA ASN A 225 -2.08 2.55 16.49
C ASN A 225 -0.87 2.78 17.41
N ARG A 226 0.35 2.60 16.90
CA ARG A 226 1.58 2.84 17.68
C ARG A 226 1.78 4.32 18.00
N LEU A 227 1.51 5.21 17.06
CA LEU A 227 1.63 6.66 17.27
C LEU A 227 0.55 7.19 18.23
N LEU A 228 -0.63 6.58 18.26
CA LEU A 228 -1.68 6.89 19.25
C LEU A 228 -1.39 6.34 20.66
N ALA A 229 -0.33 5.56 20.83
CA ALA A 229 0.02 5.01 22.16
C ALA A 229 0.54 6.07 23.13
N THR A 230 1.08 7.21 22.63
CA THR A 230 1.57 8.30 23.46
C THR A 230 0.83 9.60 23.15
N PRO A 231 0.48 10.40 24.18
CA PRO A 231 -0.19 11.70 23.95
C PRO A 231 0.60 12.63 23.05
N GLU A 232 1.92 12.69 23.21
CA GLU A 232 2.80 13.55 22.42
C GLU A 232 2.74 13.25 20.92
N SER A 233 2.80 11.97 20.53
CA SER A 233 2.71 11.58 19.12
C SER A 233 1.30 11.80 18.58
N ALA A 234 0.26 11.56 19.37
CA ALA A 234 -1.12 11.82 19.00
C ALA A 234 -1.36 13.32 18.75
N ASP A 235 -0.91 14.18 19.66
CA ASP A 235 -0.98 15.65 19.53
C ASP A 235 -0.20 16.16 18.33
N TYR A 236 0.93 15.52 18.03
CA TYR A 236 1.71 15.87 16.83
C TYR A 236 0.97 15.49 15.55
N LEU A 237 0.40 14.27 15.48
CA LEU A 237 -0.40 13.83 14.33
C LEU A 237 -1.64 14.71 14.11
N ALA A 238 -2.28 15.18 15.17
CA ALA A 238 -3.43 16.07 15.07
C ALA A 238 -3.12 17.43 14.41
N ARG A 239 -1.84 17.78 14.31
CA ARG A 239 -1.40 19.02 13.64
C ARG A 239 -1.25 18.87 12.13
N PHE A 240 -1.19 17.65 11.59
CA PHE A 240 -1.07 17.45 10.14
C PHE A 240 -2.32 17.95 9.41
N GLN A 241 -2.10 18.51 8.21
CA GLN A 241 -3.19 18.89 7.32
C GLN A 241 -4.13 17.69 7.10
N THR A 242 -3.55 16.53 6.81
CA THR A 242 -4.29 15.29 6.62
C THR A 242 -3.41 14.07 6.89
N VAL A 243 -3.93 13.11 7.63
CA VAL A 243 -3.35 11.80 7.84
C VAL A 243 -4.08 10.79 6.95
N LEU A 244 -3.48 10.39 5.85
CA LEU A 244 -4.04 9.37 4.96
C LEU A 244 -3.84 7.98 5.60
N LEU A 245 -4.90 7.19 5.71
CA LEU A 245 -4.86 5.85 6.30
C LEU A 245 -5.28 4.80 5.29
N GLY A 246 -4.38 3.88 4.95
CA GLY A 246 -4.67 2.86 3.95
C GLY A 246 -3.78 1.63 4.04
N GLY A 247 -3.85 0.79 3.01
CA GLY A 247 -3.02 -0.41 2.88
C GLY A 247 -3.51 -1.65 3.65
N ALA A 248 -4.39 -1.48 4.64
CA ALA A 248 -5.07 -2.56 5.36
C ALA A 248 -6.37 -2.01 5.98
N PRO A 249 -7.35 -2.87 6.33
CA PRO A 249 -8.53 -2.47 7.10
C PRO A 249 -8.13 -1.88 8.46
N ALA A 250 -8.74 -0.76 8.83
CA ALA A 250 -8.63 -0.19 10.16
C ALA A 250 -9.84 -0.64 11.00
N TRP A 251 -9.60 -1.00 12.25
CA TRP A 251 -10.68 -1.43 13.14
C TRP A 251 -11.36 -0.25 13.82
N PRO A 252 -12.66 -0.38 14.18
CA PRO A 252 -13.49 0.73 14.65
C PRO A 252 -12.91 1.48 15.86
N GLU A 253 -12.32 0.78 16.82
CA GLU A 253 -11.75 1.38 18.04
C GLU A 253 -10.52 2.24 17.74
N LEU A 254 -9.71 1.85 16.74
CA LEU A 254 -8.58 2.67 16.27
C LEU A 254 -9.08 3.98 15.65
N LEU A 255 -10.13 3.88 14.82
CA LEU A 255 -10.74 5.05 14.19
C LEU A 255 -11.38 5.97 15.24
N GLU A 256 -12.04 5.38 16.26
CA GLU A 256 -12.63 6.16 17.35
C GLU A 256 -11.57 6.86 18.19
N ARG A 257 -10.46 6.19 18.54
CA ARG A 257 -9.34 6.82 19.24
C ARG A 257 -8.73 7.97 18.41
N ALA A 258 -8.57 7.79 17.11
CA ALA A 258 -8.08 8.84 16.22
C ALA A 258 -9.03 10.04 16.21
N ARG A 259 -10.34 9.80 16.23
CA ARG A 259 -11.39 10.84 16.30
C ARG A 259 -11.35 11.59 17.62
N GLN A 260 -11.21 10.87 18.74
CA GLN A 260 -11.06 11.47 20.09
C GLN A 260 -9.80 12.36 20.18
N CYS A 261 -8.71 11.97 19.51
CA CYS A 261 -7.50 12.78 19.40
C CYS A 261 -7.62 13.90 18.36
N GLN A 262 -8.79 14.13 17.75
CA GLN A 262 -9.05 15.17 16.74
C GLN A 262 -8.07 15.11 15.55
N ILE A 263 -7.66 13.91 15.13
CA ILE A 263 -6.78 13.73 13.99
C ILE A 263 -7.57 13.94 12.71
N SER A 264 -7.05 14.78 11.81
CA SER A 264 -7.56 14.99 10.47
C SER A 264 -7.33 13.73 9.61
N LEU A 265 -7.98 12.61 9.96
CA LEU A 265 -7.79 11.31 9.33
C LEU A 265 -8.60 11.22 8.04
N SER A 266 -7.99 10.65 7.02
CA SER A 266 -8.61 10.29 5.74
C SER A 266 -8.42 8.80 5.46
N PRO A 267 -9.34 7.92 5.85
CA PRO A 267 -9.36 6.54 5.36
C PRO A 267 -9.38 6.50 3.84
N THR A 268 -8.61 5.58 3.25
CA THR A 268 -8.47 5.46 1.80
C THR A 268 -8.61 4.02 1.35
N TYR A 269 -9.16 3.82 0.14
CA TYR A 269 -9.13 2.55 -0.55
C TYR A 269 -8.41 2.71 -1.88
N GLY A 270 -7.49 1.79 -2.13
CA GLY A 270 -6.69 1.68 -3.34
C GLY A 270 -5.61 0.64 -3.18
N MET A 271 -4.91 0.37 -4.25
CA MET A 271 -3.94 -0.71 -4.33
C MET A 271 -2.82 -0.36 -5.31
N THR A 272 -1.84 -1.26 -5.45
CA THR A 272 -0.77 -1.05 -6.43
C THR A 272 -1.35 -0.92 -7.84
N GLU A 273 -2.35 -1.71 -8.16
CA GLU A 273 -3.02 -1.77 -9.47
C GLU A 273 -3.74 -0.48 -9.85
N THR A 274 -4.06 0.37 -8.87
CA THR A 274 -4.74 1.67 -9.07
C THR A 274 -3.80 2.87 -8.90
N ALA A 275 -2.49 2.66 -8.88
CA ALA A 275 -1.49 3.70 -8.59
C ALA A 275 -1.80 4.50 -7.31
N SER A 276 -2.18 3.84 -6.23
CA SER A 276 -2.59 4.36 -4.93
C SER A 276 -4.12 4.45 -4.77
N GLN A 277 -4.60 5.42 -3.98
CA GLN A 277 -6.01 5.54 -3.65
C GLN A 277 -6.88 6.00 -4.81
N ILE A 278 -8.08 5.45 -4.88
CA ILE A 278 -9.17 5.83 -5.79
C ILE A 278 -10.44 6.20 -5.03
N VAL A 279 -10.49 5.92 -3.72
CA VAL A 279 -11.55 6.33 -2.81
C VAL A 279 -10.90 6.94 -1.58
N THR A 280 -11.46 8.02 -1.07
CA THR A 280 -10.94 8.70 0.12
C THR A 280 -12.07 9.38 0.88
N LEU A 281 -12.07 9.23 2.20
CA LEU A 281 -12.94 9.99 3.10
C LEU A 281 -12.26 11.31 3.45
N LYS A 282 -13.00 12.42 3.38
CA LYS A 282 -12.45 13.71 3.80
C LYS A 282 -12.32 13.79 5.31
N PRO A 283 -11.30 14.53 5.84
CA PRO A 283 -11.07 14.64 7.28
C PRO A 283 -12.29 15.15 8.06
N GLU A 284 -13.01 16.13 7.52
CA GLU A 284 -14.21 16.68 8.14
C GLU A 284 -15.35 15.65 8.25
N GLU A 285 -15.51 14.79 7.24
CA GLU A 285 -16.50 13.71 7.24
C GLU A 285 -16.10 12.61 8.24
N PHE A 286 -14.79 12.31 8.35
CA PHE A 286 -14.27 11.39 9.36
C PHE A 286 -14.54 11.90 10.77
N LEU A 287 -14.23 13.16 11.07
CA LEU A 287 -14.47 13.77 12.38
C LEU A 287 -15.96 13.87 12.71
N ALA A 288 -16.83 14.00 11.68
CA ALA A 288 -18.29 13.94 11.83
C ALA A 288 -18.84 12.53 12.08
N GLY A 289 -17.99 11.49 12.14
CA GLY A 289 -18.39 10.13 12.50
C GLY A 289 -18.56 9.15 11.34
N ASN A 290 -18.30 9.55 10.10
CA ASN A 290 -18.34 8.63 8.94
C ASN A 290 -17.25 7.57 9.08
N GLN A 291 -17.59 6.29 8.85
CA GLN A 291 -16.71 5.12 9.00
C GLN A 291 -16.36 4.44 7.68
N SER A 292 -16.85 4.96 6.56
CA SER A 292 -16.59 4.42 5.23
C SER A 292 -15.14 4.68 4.77
N CYS A 293 -14.76 4.11 3.64
CA CYS A 293 -13.51 4.47 2.94
C CYS A 293 -13.61 5.83 2.24
N GLY A 294 -14.80 6.44 2.15
CA GLY A 294 -15.05 7.72 1.52
C GLY A 294 -15.69 7.61 0.13
N ARG A 295 -15.49 8.65 -0.66
CA ARG A 295 -16.01 8.81 -2.02
C ARG A 295 -14.94 8.64 -3.07
N LEU A 296 -15.36 8.37 -4.29
CA LEU A 296 -14.49 8.24 -5.47
C LEU A 296 -13.69 9.51 -5.74
N LEU A 297 -12.44 9.33 -6.12
CA LEU A 297 -11.64 10.39 -6.71
C LEU A 297 -12.06 10.60 -8.17
N PRO A 298 -11.89 11.81 -8.74
CA PRO A 298 -12.43 12.18 -10.07
C PRO A 298 -11.97 11.28 -11.23
N HIS A 299 -10.77 10.69 -11.15
CA HIS A 299 -10.18 9.84 -12.19
C HIS A 299 -10.64 8.37 -12.12
N ALA A 300 -11.58 8.02 -11.21
CA ALA A 300 -11.99 6.64 -10.98
C ALA A 300 -13.51 6.47 -10.95
N LYS A 301 -13.94 5.26 -11.31
CA LYS A 301 -15.32 4.77 -11.19
C LYS A 301 -15.29 3.38 -10.56
N ILE A 302 -16.25 3.09 -9.70
CA ILE A 302 -16.46 1.78 -9.10
C ILE A 302 -17.87 1.32 -9.41
N THR A 303 -18.01 0.04 -9.75
CA THR A 303 -19.27 -0.69 -9.79
C THR A 303 -19.18 -1.88 -8.87
N ILE A 304 -20.26 -2.18 -8.15
CA ILE A 304 -20.39 -3.38 -7.33
C ILE A 304 -21.16 -4.41 -8.15
N THR A 305 -20.58 -5.60 -8.30
CA THR A 305 -21.15 -6.66 -9.16
C THR A 305 -21.34 -7.96 -8.41
N ASN A 306 -22.32 -8.76 -8.83
CA ASN A 306 -22.45 -10.16 -8.39
C ASN A 306 -21.44 -11.08 -9.12
N ALA A 307 -21.54 -12.38 -8.88
CA ALA A 307 -20.66 -13.38 -9.51
C ALA A 307 -20.87 -13.48 -11.02
N GLU A 308 -22.05 -13.14 -11.52
CA GLU A 308 -22.44 -13.14 -12.93
C GLU A 308 -22.00 -11.85 -13.65
N GLY A 309 -21.45 -10.88 -12.91
CA GLY A 309 -20.99 -9.59 -13.45
C GLY A 309 -22.08 -8.52 -13.57
N GLU A 310 -23.29 -8.77 -13.04
CA GLU A 310 -24.40 -7.82 -13.04
C GLU A 310 -24.18 -6.77 -11.95
N VAL A 311 -24.51 -5.52 -12.25
CA VAL A 311 -24.37 -4.40 -11.30
C VAL A 311 -25.44 -4.49 -10.22
N LEU A 312 -25.00 -4.41 -8.98
CA LEU A 312 -25.86 -4.44 -7.80
C LEU A 312 -26.35 -3.04 -7.42
N GLU A 313 -27.52 -2.98 -6.82
CA GLU A 313 -28.08 -1.75 -6.22
C GLU A 313 -27.26 -1.27 -5.02
N ALA A 314 -27.45 0.00 -4.67
CA ALA A 314 -26.83 0.60 -3.48
C ALA A 314 -27.13 -0.22 -2.21
N GLY A 315 -26.12 -0.34 -1.34
CA GLY A 315 -26.20 -1.12 -0.08
C GLY A 315 -26.02 -2.63 -0.25
N LYS A 316 -25.96 -3.15 -1.47
CA LYS A 316 -25.72 -4.60 -1.71
C LYS A 316 -24.22 -4.89 -1.83
N THR A 317 -23.77 -5.88 -1.06
CA THR A 317 -22.38 -6.33 -1.07
C THR A 317 -22.09 -7.19 -2.29
N GLY A 318 -21.02 -6.87 -3.01
CA GLY A 318 -20.54 -7.63 -4.17
C GLY A 318 -19.07 -7.37 -4.44
N MET A 319 -18.59 -7.85 -5.59
CA MET A 319 -17.23 -7.65 -6.08
C MET A 319 -17.01 -6.21 -6.49
N ILE A 320 -15.88 -5.63 -6.06
CA ILE A 320 -15.51 -4.26 -6.45
C ILE A 320 -14.83 -4.29 -7.82
N THR A 321 -15.50 -3.75 -8.83
CA THR A 321 -14.97 -3.57 -10.18
C THR A 321 -14.59 -2.12 -10.39
N ILE A 322 -13.35 -1.88 -10.81
CA ILE A 322 -12.72 -0.57 -10.88
C ILE A 322 -12.48 -0.19 -12.34
N GLN A 323 -12.77 1.05 -12.68
CA GLN A 323 -12.33 1.74 -13.90
C GLN A 323 -11.61 3.01 -13.46
N ALA A 324 -10.37 3.21 -13.91
CA ALA A 324 -9.64 4.44 -13.60
C ALA A 324 -8.56 4.70 -14.65
N ASP A 325 -8.28 5.98 -14.89
CA ASP A 325 -7.17 6.39 -15.76
C ASP A 325 -5.82 6.00 -15.15
N SER A 326 -5.78 5.80 -13.83
CA SER A 326 -4.62 5.35 -13.07
C SER A 326 -4.42 3.83 -13.03
N LEU A 327 -5.30 3.03 -13.69
CA LEU A 327 -5.16 1.58 -13.69
C LEU A 327 -3.87 1.12 -14.35
N ALA A 328 -3.22 0.15 -13.72
CA ALA A 328 -2.13 -0.61 -14.30
C ALA A 328 -2.58 -1.25 -15.63
N LYS A 329 -1.63 -1.44 -16.54
CA LYS A 329 -1.87 -2.05 -17.86
C LYS A 329 -1.92 -3.58 -17.80
N GLY A 330 -1.59 -4.17 -16.65
CA GLY A 330 -1.55 -5.59 -16.42
C GLY A 330 -0.55 -6.00 -15.36
N TYR A 331 -0.20 -7.29 -15.34
CA TYR A 331 0.82 -7.86 -14.45
C TYR A 331 2.00 -8.43 -15.23
N TYR A 332 3.19 -8.37 -14.62
CA TYR A 332 4.37 -9.08 -15.08
C TYR A 332 4.89 -10.01 -13.96
N PRO A 333 5.24 -11.27 -14.27
CA PRO A 333 4.78 -12.02 -15.43
C PRO A 333 3.30 -12.38 -15.28
N GLY A 334 2.64 -12.65 -16.39
CA GLY A 334 1.30 -13.21 -16.36
C GLY A 334 0.40 -12.71 -17.48
N GLU A 335 -0.73 -13.36 -17.60
CA GLU A 335 -1.82 -12.94 -18.46
C GLU A 335 -2.63 -11.82 -17.79
N ASN A 336 -3.08 -10.87 -18.59
CA ASN A 336 -3.77 -9.67 -18.12
C ASN A 336 -5.29 -9.88 -17.98
N LEU A 337 -5.74 -11.11 -17.66
CA LEU A 337 -7.15 -11.48 -17.57
C LEU A 337 -7.96 -10.63 -16.58
N ALA A 338 -7.29 -10.13 -15.52
CA ALA A 338 -7.93 -9.24 -14.54
C ALA A 338 -8.19 -7.82 -15.10
N PHE A 339 -7.53 -7.44 -16.21
CA PHE A 339 -7.62 -6.13 -16.85
C PHE A 339 -8.28 -6.30 -18.22
N THR A 340 -9.59 -6.13 -18.29
CA THR A 340 -10.34 -6.20 -19.54
C THR A 340 -11.02 -4.87 -19.82
N LEU A 341 -10.86 -4.32 -21.03
CA LEU A 341 -11.55 -3.09 -21.48
C LEU A 341 -11.42 -1.91 -20.48
N ASN A 342 -10.23 -1.63 -19.96
CA ASN A 342 -9.96 -0.63 -18.92
C ASN A 342 -10.74 -0.88 -17.60
N ARG A 343 -11.07 -2.13 -17.33
CA ARG A 343 -11.70 -2.55 -16.07
C ARG A 343 -10.79 -3.52 -15.35
N PHE A 344 -10.78 -3.40 -14.04
CA PHE A 344 -10.09 -4.30 -13.14
C PHE A 344 -11.09 -4.80 -12.08
N GLN A 345 -11.36 -6.10 -12.08
CA GLN A 345 -12.13 -6.72 -11.01
C GLN A 345 -11.17 -7.09 -9.88
N SER A 346 -11.30 -6.41 -8.76
CA SER A 346 -10.50 -6.72 -7.58
C SER A 346 -11.02 -7.97 -6.87
N ASP A 347 -10.18 -8.53 -5.99
CA ASP A 347 -10.61 -9.60 -5.08
C ASP A 347 -11.35 -9.06 -3.83
N ASP A 348 -11.52 -7.74 -3.74
CA ASP A 348 -12.17 -7.10 -2.61
C ASP A 348 -13.70 -7.07 -2.78
N LEU A 349 -14.40 -7.31 -1.69
CA LEU A 349 -15.85 -7.21 -1.56
C LEU A 349 -16.23 -5.93 -0.82
N GLY A 350 -17.29 -5.29 -1.27
CA GLY A 350 -17.79 -4.07 -0.66
C GLY A 350 -19.16 -3.66 -1.19
N PHE A 351 -19.65 -2.54 -0.72
CA PHE A 351 -20.87 -1.92 -1.21
C PHE A 351 -20.72 -0.39 -1.26
N MET A 352 -21.48 0.21 -2.15
CA MET A 352 -21.69 1.67 -2.20
C MET A 352 -23.03 1.97 -1.56
N ASP A 353 -23.09 2.98 -0.70
CA ASP A 353 -24.36 3.48 -0.21
C ASP A 353 -25.02 4.48 -1.19
N GLU A 354 -26.26 4.91 -0.89
CA GLU A 354 -27.00 5.88 -1.72
C GLU A 354 -26.31 7.25 -1.82
N ALA A 355 -25.47 7.60 -0.84
CA ALA A 355 -24.71 8.83 -0.82
C ALA A 355 -23.37 8.72 -1.58
N GLY A 356 -23.04 7.53 -2.11
CA GLY A 356 -21.81 7.26 -2.86
C GLY A 356 -20.58 7.00 -2.01
N TYR A 357 -20.73 6.59 -0.76
CA TYR A 357 -19.62 6.15 0.08
C TYR A 357 -19.35 4.66 -0.09
N LEU A 358 -18.08 4.31 -0.27
CA LEU A 358 -17.64 2.93 -0.34
C LEU A 358 -17.33 2.37 1.04
N THR A 359 -17.88 1.19 1.33
CA THR A 359 -17.48 0.36 2.46
C THR A 359 -16.89 -0.95 1.94
N VAL A 360 -15.65 -1.25 2.33
CA VAL A 360 -14.98 -2.52 2.02
C VAL A 360 -15.23 -3.50 3.14
N VAL A 361 -15.76 -4.69 2.80
CA VAL A 361 -16.15 -5.73 3.77
C VAL A 361 -15.01 -6.71 4.00
N GLY A 362 -14.25 -7.05 2.95
CA GLY A 362 -13.15 -8.02 3.01
C GLY A 362 -12.73 -8.51 1.64
N ARG A 363 -12.00 -9.64 1.59
CA ARG A 363 -11.59 -10.27 0.35
C ARG A 363 -12.41 -11.51 0.06
N HIS A 364 -12.73 -11.72 -1.20
CA HIS A 364 -13.45 -12.89 -1.66
C HIS A 364 -12.65 -14.18 -1.43
N SER A 365 -11.35 -14.16 -1.73
CA SER A 365 -10.43 -15.29 -1.54
C SER A 365 -10.17 -15.66 -0.09
N ASP A 366 -10.28 -14.69 0.83
CA ASP A 366 -10.03 -14.90 2.26
C ASP A 366 -11.29 -15.32 3.02
N LYS A 367 -12.44 -15.37 2.35
CA LYS A 367 -13.74 -15.70 2.96
C LYS A 367 -13.74 -17.11 3.54
N ILE A 368 -14.14 -17.24 4.80
CA ILE A 368 -14.32 -18.50 5.50
C ILE A 368 -15.80 -18.92 5.36
N ILE A 369 -16.04 -20.16 4.92
CA ILE A 369 -17.39 -20.70 4.80
C ILE A 369 -17.60 -21.73 5.90
N SER A 370 -18.33 -21.32 6.95
CA SER A 370 -18.61 -22.16 8.11
C SER A 370 -20.12 -22.45 8.23
N GLY A 371 -20.51 -23.71 8.10
CA GLY A 371 -21.91 -24.11 8.17
C GLY A 371 -22.83 -23.44 7.13
N GLY A 372 -22.28 -23.05 5.98
CA GLY A 372 -23.00 -22.31 4.94
C GLY A 372 -22.98 -20.78 5.10
N GLU A 373 -22.47 -20.25 6.22
CA GLU A 373 -22.35 -18.82 6.48
C GLU A 373 -21.03 -18.26 5.96
N ASN A 374 -21.08 -17.06 5.38
CA ASN A 374 -19.90 -16.35 4.91
C ASN A 374 -19.32 -15.50 6.03
N ILE A 375 -18.08 -15.76 6.40
CA ILE A 375 -17.35 -15.04 7.45
C ILE A 375 -16.14 -14.36 6.82
N TYR A 376 -16.00 -13.08 7.06
CA TYR A 376 -14.84 -12.32 6.58
C TYR A 376 -13.82 -12.18 7.72
N PRO A 377 -12.59 -12.71 7.54
CA PRO A 377 -11.54 -12.62 8.55
C PRO A 377 -11.31 -11.22 9.10
N ALA A 378 -11.39 -10.20 8.26
CA ALA A 378 -11.21 -8.81 8.67
C ALA A 378 -12.20 -8.36 9.74
N GLU A 379 -13.47 -8.82 9.68
CA GLU A 379 -14.48 -8.52 10.70
C GLU A 379 -14.15 -9.18 12.05
N VAL A 380 -13.69 -10.43 12.00
CA VAL A 380 -13.29 -11.16 13.21
C VAL A 380 -12.02 -10.55 13.82
N GLU A 381 -11.04 -10.25 13.00
CA GLU A 381 -9.78 -9.59 13.41
C GLU A 381 -10.07 -8.23 14.05
N ALA A 382 -10.94 -7.43 13.43
CA ALA A 382 -11.34 -6.14 13.97
C ALA A 382 -12.01 -6.27 15.36
N ALA A 383 -12.91 -7.21 15.53
CA ALA A 383 -13.56 -7.45 16.81
C ALA A 383 -12.58 -7.91 17.90
N ILE A 384 -11.60 -8.77 17.55
CA ILE A 384 -10.57 -9.22 18.49
C ILE A 384 -9.64 -8.08 18.87
N LEU A 385 -9.16 -7.27 17.91
CA LEU A 385 -8.34 -6.09 18.17
C LEU A 385 -9.08 -5.06 19.01
N GLY A 386 -10.41 -4.92 18.80
CA GLY A 386 -11.28 -4.04 19.55
C GLY A 386 -11.38 -4.35 21.03
N THR A 387 -11.11 -5.59 21.45
CA THR A 387 -11.02 -5.94 22.87
C THR A 387 -9.87 -5.24 23.60
N GLY A 388 -8.86 -4.76 22.87
CA GLY A 388 -7.65 -4.16 23.43
C GLY A 388 -6.69 -5.15 24.11
N LEU A 389 -7.03 -6.44 24.13
CA LEU A 389 -6.29 -7.51 24.84
C LEU A 389 -5.19 -8.17 23.99
N VAL A 390 -5.13 -7.87 22.69
CA VAL A 390 -4.13 -8.42 21.77
C VAL A 390 -3.31 -7.31 21.14
N GLU A 391 -2.06 -7.63 20.81
CA GLU A 391 -1.19 -6.75 20.02
C GLU A 391 -1.44 -6.92 18.53
N ASP A 392 -1.70 -8.15 18.11
CA ASP A 392 -1.87 -8.52 16.71
C ASP A 392 -2.72 -9.79 16.58
N VAL A 393 -3.42 -9.96 15.44
CA VAL A 393 -4.26 -11.13 15.20
C VAL A 393 -4.39 -11.43 13.70
N CYS A 394 -4.54 -12.71 13.38
CA CYS A 394 -4.89 -13.21 12.05
C CYS A 394 -5.98 -14.28 12.21
N ALA A 395 -7.13 -14.06 11.60
CA ALA A 395 -8.18 -15.06 11.53
C ALA A 395 -8.00 -15.91 10.27
N ILE A 396 -7.98 -17.23 10.43
CA ILE A 396 -7.79 -18.20 9.35
C ILE A 396 -8.89 -19.25 9.36
N ALA A 397 -9.07 -19.92 8.21
CA ALA A 397 -9.92 -21.08 8.10
C ALA A 397 -9.16 -22.36 8.46
N LEU A 398 -9.74 -23.21 9.30
CA LEU A 398 -9.29 -24.60 9.41
C LEU A 398 -10.40 -25.54 8.96
N PRO A 399 -10.06 -26.69 8.33
CA PRO A 399 -11.03 -27.73 8.00
C PRO A 399 -11.73 -28.24 9.27
N ASP A 400 -13.03 -28.46 9.17
CA ASP A 400 -13.85 -29.01 10.26
C ASP A 400 -14.87 -30.02 9.68
N PRO A 401 -15.01 -31.23 10.23
CA PRO A 401 -15.89 -32.26 9.68
C PRO A 401 -17.37 -31.91 9.71
N ASP A 402 -17.82 -31.09 10.68
CA ASP A 402 -19.23 -30.75 10.86
C ASP A 402 -19.61 -29.46 10.12
N TRP A 403 -18.68 -28.50 10.06
CA TRP A 403 -18.93 -27.14 9.55
C TRP A 403 -18.25 -26.84 8.21
N GLY A 404 -17.47 -27.81 7.67
CA GLY A 404 -16.63 -27.62 6.48
C GLY A 404 -15.38 -26.81 6.81
N GLN A 405 -15.56 -25.60 7.29
CA GLN A 405 -14.50 -24.73 7.81
C GLN A 405 -14.93 -24.10 9.14
N VAL A 406 -13.96 -23.77 9.98
CA VAL A 406 -14.16 -23.01 11.19
C VAL A 406 -13.15 -21.89 11.33
N VAL A 407 -13.57 -20.82 11.98
CA VAL A 407 -12.69 -19.68 12.27
C VAL A 407 -11.68 -20.07 13.35
N THR A 408 -10.42 -19.82 13.07
CA THR A 408 -9.31 -19.97 14.01
C THR A 408 -8.61 -18.62 14.18
N ALA A 409 -8.50 -18.13 15.40
CA ALA A 409 -7.76 -16.92 15.71
C ALA A 409 -6.32 -17.26 16.09
N VAL A 410 -5.35 -16.72 15.34
CA VAL A 410 -3.93 -16.76 15.67
C VAL A 410 -3.55 -15.39 16.17
N TYR A 411 -3.09 -15.26 17.42
CA TYR A 411 -2.99 -13.98 18.08
C TYR A 411 -1.72 -13.81 18.90
N VAL A 412 -1.31 -12.56 19.07
CA VAL A 412 -0.24 -12.12 19.97
C VAL A 412 -0.90 -11.41 21.15
N PRO A 413 -0.87 -12.00 22.36
CA PRO A 413 -1.53 -11.42 23.53
C PRO A 413 -0.80 -10.18 24.06
N LYS A 414 -1.53 -9.29 24.70
CA LYS A 414 -0.95 -8.27 25.57
C LYS A 414 -0.86 -8.79 27.00
N GLY A 415 0.36 -8.81 27.56
CA GLY A 415 0.54 -9.07 29.00
C GLY A 415 0.08 -10.44 29.50
N GLY A 416 0.12 -11.49 28.66
CA GLY A 416 -0.20 -12.86 29.08
C GLY A 416 -1.71 -13.13 29.22
N VAL A 417 -2.54 -12.44 28.46
CA VAL A 417 -4.00 -12.63 28.45
C VAL A 417 -4.35 -13.97 27.79
N GLU A 418 -5.19 -14.75 28.46
CA GLU A 418 -5.72 -16.03 27.98
C GLU A 418 -6.87 -15.83 26.98
N SER A 419 -7.03 -16.80 26.07
CA SER A 419 -8.05 -16.76 25.00
C SER A 419 -9.50 -16.65 25.51
N GLU A 420 -9.79 -17.20 26.69
CA GLU A 420 -11.12 -17.20 27.31
C GLU A 420 -11.58 -15.77 27.64
N ALA A 421 -10.67 -14.91 28.09
CA ALA A 421 -10.99 -13.51 28.36
C ALA A 421 -11.37 -12.76 27.07
N ILE A 422 -10.64 -13.00 25.97
CA ILE A 422 -10.93 -12.43 24.65
C ILE A 422 -12.29 -12.97 24.15
N ALA A 423 -12.46 -14.29 24.16
CA ALA A 423 -13.68 -14.96 23.70
C ALA A 423 -14.94 -14.48 24.42
N SER A 424 -14.84 -14.22 25.72
CA SER A 424 -15.97 -13.69 26.51
C SER A 424 -16.45 -12.33 25.99
N LEU A 425 -15.53 -11.41 25.67
CA LEU A 425 -15.87 -10.09 25.14
C LEU A 425 -16.49 -10.16 23.74
N LEU A 426 -16.07 -11.12 22.92
CA LEU A 426 -16.61 -11.30 21.56
C LEU A 426 -18.08 -11.75 21.56
N THR A 427 -18.61 -12.21 22.68
CA THR A 427 -20.05 -12.57 22.77
C THR A 427 -20.97 -11.39 22.55
N GLN A 428 -20.49 -10.18 22.77
CA GLN A 428 -21.24 -8.93 22.59
C GLN A 428 -21.12 -8.32 21.19
N THR A 429 -20.06 -8.72 20.44
CA THR A 429 -19.71 -8.08 19.17
C THR A 429 -19.84 -8.98 17.96
N LEU A 430 -19.73 -10.31 18.14
CA LEU A 430 -19.78 -11.27 17.04
C LEU A 430 -20.92 -12.30 17.24
N SER A 431 -21.62 -12.60 16.15
CA SER A 431 -22.55 -13.72 16.09
C SER A 431 -21.85 -15.05 16.41
N PRO A 432 -22.52 -16.04 16.99
CA PRO A 432 -21.89 -17.28 17.44
C PRO A 432 -21.06 -18.00 16.37
N PHE A 433 -21.52 -18.04 15.12
CA PHE A 433 -20.83 -18.70 14.01
C PHE A 433 -19.57 -17.95 13.52
N LYS A 434 -19.42 -16.65 13.84
CA LYS A 434 -18.25 -15.84 13.52
C LYS A 434 -17.16 -15.92 14.58
N ARG A 435 -17.47 -16.43 15.78
CA ARG A 435 -16.51 -16.51 16.88
C ARG A 435 -15.48 -17.60 16.60
N PRO A 436 -14.18 -17.35 16.89
CA PRO A 436 -13.16 -18.37 16.72
C PRO A 436 -13.47 -19.64 17.52
N LYS A 437 -13.44 -20.79 16.86
CA LYS A 437 -13.54 -22.11 17.49
C LYS A 437 -12.21 -22.53 18.11
N TYR A 438 -11.11 -22.15 17.44
CA TYR A 438 -9.76 -22.42 17.92
C TYR A 438 -8.98 -21.13 18.12
N TRP A 439 -8.10 -21.16 19.12
CA TRP A 439 -7.23 -20.06 19.49
C TRP A 439 -5.80 -20.55 19.51
N VAL A 440 -4.90 -19.87 18.81
CA VAL A 440 -3.47 -20.21 18.74
C VAL A 440 -2.68 -18.98 19.11
N GLN A 441 -2.01 -19.06 20.26
CA GLN A 441 -1.11 -18.01 20.72
C GLN A 441 0.25 -18.16 20.08
N ILE A 442 0.83 -17.05 19.64
CA ILE A 442 2.18 -16.97 19.10
C ILE A 442 2.89 -15.70 19.56
N ASP A 443 4.23 -15.66 19.47
CA ASP A 443 5.02 -14.50 19.87
C ASP A 443 4.96 -13.36 18.82
N SER A 444 4.84 -13.71 17.54
CA SER A 444 4.72 -12.73 16.46
C SER A 444 4.08 -13.34 15.21
N LEU A 445 3.25 -12.57 14.53
CA LEU A 445 2.64 -12.98 13.26
C LEU A 445 3.64 -12.87 12.11
N PRO A 446 3.74 -13.90 11.23
CA PRO A 446 4.58 -13.82 10.06
C PRO A 446 4.06 -12.76 9.09
N ARG A 447 4.96 -11.88 8.68
CA ARG A 447 4.67 -10.79 7.76
C ARG A 447 5.47 -10.94 6.49
N ASN A 448 4.84 -10.52 5.40
CA ASN A 448 5.54 -10.40 4.14
C ASN A 448 6.47 -9.17 4.15
N ASN A 449 7.25 -9.01 3.09
CA ASN A 449 8.22 -7.92 2.92
C ASN A 449 7.62 -6.51 2.92
N ARG A 450 6.28 -6.38 2.96
CA ARG A 450 5.52 -5.13 3.03
C ARG A 450 4.99 -4.87 4.43
N GLY A 451 5.37 -5.70 5.40
CA GLY A 451 4.83 -5.63 6.76
C GLY A 451 3.39 -6.13 6.90
N LYS A 452 2.77 -6.65 5.81
CA LYS A 452 1.43 -7.27 5.88
C LYS A 452 1.52 -8.70 6.38
N ILE A 453 0.55 -9.11 7.21
CA ILE A 453 0.43 -10.49 7.68
C ILE A 453 0.31 -11.43 6.47
N SER A 454 1.10 -12.49 6.46
CA SER A 454 1.02 -13.54 5.47
C SER A 454 0.10 -14.65 5.96
N ARG A 455 -1.20 -14.55 5.64
CA ARG A 455 -2.24 -15.49 6.06
C ARG A 455 -1.87 -16.93 5.70
N ARG A 456 -1.33 -17.16 4.51
CA ARG A 456 -0.85 -18.48 4.07
C ARG A 456 0.24 -19.06 4.99
N LEU A 457 1.23 -18.25 5.40
CA LEU A 457 2.27 -18.73 6.32
C LEU A 457 1.69 -19.00 7.71
N VAL A 458 0.71 -18.21 8.16
CA VAL A 458 -0.01 -18.45 9.42
C VAL A 458 -0.74 -19.79 9.35
N GLU A 459 -1.45 -20.07 8.26
CA GLU A 459 -2.14 -21.35 8.06
C GLU A 459 -1.18 -22.54 8.05
N GLU A 460 -0.06 -22.42 7.32
CA GLU A 460 0.98 -23.46 7.28
C GLU A 460 1.56 -23.76 8.67
N MET A 461 1.86 -22.71 9.45
CA MET A 461 2.38 -22.84 10.82
C MET A 461 1.38 -23.54 11.73
N VAL A 462 0.12 -23.12 11.69
CA VAL A 462 -0.94 -23.67 12.56
C VAL A 462 -1.24 -25.12 12.21
N LEU A 463 -1.29 -25.46 10.90
CA LEU A 463 -1.48 -26.85 10.47
C LEU A 463 -0.35 -27.78 10.95
N ILE A 464 0.88 -27.29 11.02
CA ILE A 464 2.01 -28.04 11.56
C ILE A 464 1.85 -28.27 13.08
N GLN A 465 1.42 -27.22 13.82
CA GLN A 465 1.23 -27.29 15.28
C GLN A 465 0.02 -28.14 15.69
N LEU A 466 -1.04 -28.12 14.90
CA LEU A 466 -2.30 -28.84 15.21
C LEU A 466 -2.38 -30.24 14.60
N LYS A 467 -1.47 -30.63 13.69
CA LYS A 467 -1.41 -31.98 13.15
C LYS A 467 -1.57 -33.10 14.18
N PRO A 468 -0.98 -33.03 15.40
CA PRO A 468 -1.18 -34.04 16.43
C PRO A 468 -2.59 -34.07 17.05
N ARG A 469 -3.41 -33.00 16.85
CA ARG A 469 -4.75 -32.88 17.45
C ARG A 469 -5.89 -33.09 16.45
N LEU A 470 -5.59 -33.11 15.15
CA LEU A 470 -6.57 -33.27 14.06
C LEU A 470 -6.58 -34.68 13.44
N THR A 471 -5.73 -35.59 13.88
CA THR A 471 -5.79 -37.02 13.56
C THR A 471 -6.66 -37.71 14.61
N PRO A 472 -7.71 -38.45 14.20
CA PRO A 472 -8.59 -39.19 15.12
C PRO A 472 -7.87 -40.27 15.90
#